data_738140dafadadc9163158a307ca9bff2
#
_entry.id   738140dafadadc9163158a307ca9bff2
#
_cell.length_a   1.000
_cell.length_b   1.000
_cell.length_c   1.000
_cell.angle_alpha   90.00
_cell.angle_beta   90.00
_cell.angle_gamma   90.00
#
_symmetry.space_group_name_H-M   'P 1'
#
loop_
_entity.id
_entity.type
_entity.pdbx_description
1 polymer ?
#
loop_
_entity_poly.entity_id
_entity_poly.type
_entity_poly.pdbx_seq_one_letter_code
_entity_poly.pdbx_strand_id
1 'polypeptide(L)'
;QAARRRAEYLEYEKQYRKAKGKYLGIAFSDGEIEVRVLQSVQEFIEEGKAMHHCVERYHDKSDSLILSARIADRRVETVEVSLSRLQVVQSRGACNRNTEYHDRIVRLVNDNMSLVRAARHKRDKAPRIATLGRAASDRLKVSA
;
A
#
# COMPACT_ATOMS: atom_id res chain seq x y z
N GLN A 1 19.72 8.46 20.91
CA GLN A 1 18.75 7.36 20.74
C GLN A 1 17.52 7.78 19.94
N ALA A 2 16.89 8.87 20.35
CA ALA A 2 15.69 9.35 19.64
C ALA A 2 16.05 9.81 18.23
N ALA A 3 17.18 10.45 18.06
CA ALA A 3 17.63 10.92 16.74
C ALA A 3 17.92 9.74 15.81
N ARG A 4 18.52 8.67 16.34
CA ARG A 4 18.79 7.46 15.55
C ARG A 4 17.51 6.80 15.09
N ARG A 5 16.55 6.63 16.01
CA ARG A 5 15.26 6.01 15.65
C ARG A 5 14.53 6.81 14.60
N ARG A 6 14.58 8.13 14.73
CA ARG A 6 13.95 9.01 13.75
C ARG A 6 14.61 8.87 12.38
N ALA A 7 15.94 8.78 12.34
CA ALA A 7 16.65 8.62 11.08
C ALA A 7 16.31 7.28 10.43
N GLU A 8 16.24 6.20 11.21
CA GLU A 8 15.85 4.89 10.70
C GLU A 8 14.42 4.92 10.16
N TYR A 9 13.51 5.52 10.89
CA TYR A 9 12.12 5.65 10.48
C TYR A 9 12.01 6.40 9.15
N LEU A 10 12.73 7.51 9.02
CA LEU A 10 12.69 8.28 7.76
C LEU A 10 13.26 7.48 6.60
N GLU A 11 14.27 6.65 6.86
CA GLU A 11 14.83 5.79 5.83
C GLU A 11 13.82 4.72 5.40
N TYR A 12 13.11 4.12 6.35
CA TYR A 12 12.06 3.15 6.02
C TYR A 12 10.95 3.79 5.19
N GLU A 13 10.56 5.02 5.52
CA GLU A 13 9.56 5.74 4.74
C GLU A 13 10.02 5.97 3.30
N LYS A 14 11.28 6.35 3.14
CA LYS A 14 11.87 6.57 1.82
C LYS A 14 11.88 5.28 1.00
N GLN A 15 12.31 4.18 1.64
CA GLN A 15 12.37 2.88 0.97
C GLN A 15 10.98 2.39 0.58
N TYR A 16 9.99 2.60 1.44
CA TYR A 16 8.63 2.19 1.15
C TYR A 16 8.07 2.93 -0.07
N ARG A 17 8.25 4.25 -0.10
CA ARG A 17 7.80 5.04 -1.25
C ARG A 17 8.48 4.60 -2.54
N LYS A 18 9.76 4.26 -2.46
CA LYS A 18 10.51 3.78 -3.63
C LYS A 18 9.99 2.42 -4.11
N ALA A 19 9.80 1.50 -3.17
CA ALA A 19 9.41 0.13 -3.50
C ALA A 19 7.95 0.00 -3.91
N LYS A 20 7.06 0.73 -3.28
CA LYS A 20 5.61 0.58 -3.47
C LYS A 20 4.94 1.83 -4.05
N GLY A 21 5.71 2.83 -4.45
CA GLY A 21 5.17 4.12 -4.87
C GLY A 21 4.11 4.02 -5.94
N LYS A 22 4.28 3.13 -6.92
CA LYS A 22 3.33 2.99 -8.02
C LYS A 22 1.99 2.40 -7.60
N TYR A 23 1.90 1.81 -6.41
CA TYR A 23 0.65 1.24 -5.90
C TYR A 23 -0.09 2.19 -4.95
N LEU A 24 0.59 3.24 -4.49
CA LEU A 24 -0.02 4.17 -3.54
C LEU A 24 -1.15 4.93 -4.22
N GLY A 25 -2.24 5.10 -3.50
CA GLY A 25 -3.42 5.72 -4.06
C GLY A 25 -4.46 4.74 -4.57
N ILE A 26 -4.12 3.46 -4.71
CA ILE A 26 -5.12 2.46 -5.09
C ILE A 26 -6.15 2.35 -3.95
N ALA A 27 -7.41 2.53 -4.31
CA ALA A 27 -8.53 2.41 -3.39
C ALA A 27 -9.77 2.00 -4.17
N PHE A 28 -10.64 1.24 -3.52
CA PHE A 28 -11.89 0.82 -4.13
C PHE A 28 -12.89 0.50 -3.02
N SER A 29 -14.18 0.42 -3.39
CA SER A 29 -15.24 0.25 -2.41
C SER A 29 -16.41 -0.48 -3.04
N ASP A 30 -17.20 -1.17 -2.21
CA ASP A 30 -18.49 -1.73 -2.65
C ASP A 30 -19.67 -0.88 -2.18
N GLY A 31 -19.38 0.33 -1.67
CA GLY A 31 -20.40 1.21 -1.12
C GLY A 31 -20.45 1.23 0.40
N GLU A 32 -19.98 0.17 1.03
CA GLU A 32 -19.87 0.09 2.49
C GLU A 32 -18.44 -0.18 2.92
N ILE A 33 -17.82 -1.21 2.37
CA ILE A 33 -16.43 -1.56 2.68
C ILE A 33 -15.52 -0.79 1.75
N GLU A 34 -14.58 -0.04 2.31
CA GLU A 34 -13.56 0.65 1.57
C GLU A 34 -12.22 -0.05 1.79
N VAL A 35 -11.49 -0.31 0.71
CA VAL A 35 -10.18 -0.95 0.79
C VAL A 35 -9.17 -0.03 0.14
N ARG A 36 -8.05 0.21 0.81
CA ARG A 36 -7.00 1.04 0.23
C ARG A 36 -5.61 0.54 0.62
N VAL A 37 -4.65 0.77 -0.26
CA VAL A 37 -3.25 0.44 0.00
C VAL A 37 -2.73 1.35 1.12
N LEU A 38 -2.00 0.77 2.07
CA LEU A 38 -1.35 1.55 3.12
C LEU A 38 -0.26 2.42 2.47
N GLN A 39 -0.25 3.70 2.78
CA GLN A 39 0.54 4.67 2.04
C GLN A 39 1.88 5.00 2.67
N SER A 40 2.11 4.59 3.91
CA SER A 40 3.34 4.96 4.62
C SER A 40 3.64 3.93 5.70
N VAL A 41 4.90 3.90 6.14
CA VAL A 41 5.30 3.06 7.27
C VAL A 41 4.52 3.46 8.52
N GLN A 42 4.22 4.74 8.67
CA GLN A 42 3.41 5.22 9.78
C GLN A 42 2.03 4.55 9.78
N GLU A 43 1.42 4.40 8.60
CA GLU A 43 0.13 3.72 8.52
C GLU A 43 0.24 2.23 8.89
N PHE A 44 1.36 1.57 8.58
CA PHE A 44 1.59 0.20 9.02
C PHE A 44 1.63 0.11 10.55
N ILE A 45 2.29 1.06 11.18
CA ILE A 45 2.38 1.10 12.65
C ILE A 45 0.99 1.30 13.25
N GLU A 46 0.23 2.23 12.70
CA GLU A 46 -1.13 2.50 13.17
C GLU A 46 -2.05 1.31 12.97
N GLU A 47 -1.94 0.65 11.84
CA GLU A 47 -2.73 -0.54 11.55
C GLU A 47 -2.42 -1.66 12.55
N GLY A 48 -1.14 -1.91 12.78
CA GLY A 48 -0.72 -2.95 13.72
C GLY A 48 -1.21 -2.69 15.14
N LYS A 49 -1.13 -1.43 15.57
CA LYS A 49 -1.60 -1.05 16.90
C LYS A 49 -3.12 -1.20 17.04
N ALA A 50 -3.84 -0.71 16.04
CA ALA A 50 -5.30 -0.74 16.09
C ALA A 50 -5.85 -2.15 16.01
N MET A 51 -5.20 -3.01 15.24
CA MET A 51 -5.68 -4.36 14.96
C MET A 51 -5.03 -5.43 15.85
N HIS A 52 -4.07 -5.04 16.68
CA HIS A 52 -3.35 -5.96 17.57
C HIS A 52 -2.74 -7.14 16.82
N HIS A 53 -2.03 -6.83 15.72
CA HIS A 53 -1.27 -7.83 14.98
C HIS A 53 0.03 -7.22 14.44
N CYS A 54 0.87 -8.04 13.84
CA CYS A 54 2.26 -7.69 13.53
C CYS A 54 2.46 -7.18 12.10
N VAL A 55 1.47 -6.50 11.52
CA VAL A 55 1.56 -6.06 10.12
C VAL A 55 2.66 -5.02 9.90
N GLU A 56 3.07 -4.32 10.95
CA GLU A 56 4.07 -3.26 10.78
C GLU A 56 5.37 -3.76 10.15
N ARG A 57 5.67 -5.04 10.28
CA ARG A 57 6.88 -5.63 9.70
C ARG A 57 6.76 -5.93 8.21
N TYR A 58 5.58 -5.74 7.64
CA TYR A 58 5.35 -6.11 6.25
C TYR A 58 5.69 -5.01 5.26
N HIS A 59 6.07 -3.81 5.74
CA HIS A 59 6.33 -2.70 4.83
C HIS A 59 7.53 -2.96 3.91
N ASP A 60 8.48 -3.79 4.32
CA ASP A 60 9.67 -4.09 3.53
C ASP A 60 9.62 -5.45 2.83
N LYS A 61 8.51 -6.15 2.87
CA LYS A 61 8.37 -7.42 2.14
C LYS A 61 8.12 -7.12 0.66
N SER A 62 9.09 -7.51 -0.18
CA SER A 62 9.11 -7.11 -1.58
C SER A 62 7.89 -7.59 -2.37
N ASP A 63 7.40 -8.79 -2.09
CA ASP A 63 6.27 -9.37 -2.82
C ASP A 63 4.91 -9.03 -2.22
N SER A 64 4.87 -8.36 -1.08
CA SER A 64 3.61 -8.12 -0.37
C SER A 64 3.12 -6.70 -0.55
N LEU A 65 1.86 -6.57 -0.93
CA LEU A 65 1.15 -5.31 -0.92
C LEU A 65 0.09 -5.38 0.18
N ILE A 66 0.09 -4.41 1.07
CA ILE A 66 -0.81 -4.42 2.22
C ILE A 66 -1.89 -3.37 2.05
N LEU A 67 -3.13 -3.80 2.23
CA LEU A 67 -4.30 -2.94 2.12
C LEU A 67 -5.09 -3.00 3.42
N SER A 68 -5.79 -1.91 3.72
CA SER A 68 -6.65 -1.82 4.90
C SER A 68 -8.10 -1.78 4.44
N ALA A 69 -8.91 -2.70 4.95
CA ALA A 69 -10.34 -2.73 4.70
C ALA A 69 -11.06 -2.07 5.86
N ARG A 70 -11.90 -1.10 5.56
CA ARG A 70 -12.57 -0.26 6.56
C ARG A 70 -14.05 -0.08 6.24
N ILE A 71 -14.82 0.12 7.32
CA ILE A 71 -16.22 0.51 7.22
C ILE A 71 -16.36 1.78 8.06
N ALA A 72 -16.79 2.89 7.45
CA ALA A 72 -16.95 4.18 8.13
C ALA A 72 -15.69 4.52 8.94
N ASP A 73 -14.54 4.44 8.30
CA ASP A 73 -13.22 4.72 8.89
C ASP A 73 -12.78 3.76 10.01
N ARG A 74 -13.60 2.77 10.35
CA ARG A 74 -13.21 1.77 11.32
C ARG A 74 -12.50 0.62 10.60
N ARG A 75 -11.31 0.26 11.09
CA ARG A 75 -10.54 -0.85 10.52
C ARG A 75 -11.25 -2.18 10.77
N VAL A 76 -11.40 -2.96 9.72
CA VAL A 76 -12.08 -4.27 9.78
C VAL A 76 -11.10 -5.40 9.57
N GLU A 77 -10.37 -5.40 8.46
CA GLU A 77 -9.33 -6.40 8.19
C GLU A 77 -8.16 -5.76 7.45
N THR A 78 -6.99 -6.37 7.65
CA THR A 78 -5.77 -6.02 6.91
C THR A 78 -5.52 -7.13 5.90
N VAL A 79 -5.34 -6.75 4.64
CA VAL A 79 -5.24 -7.69 3.51
C VAL A 79 -3.81 -7.70 2.98
N GLU A 80 -3.27 -8.88 2.77
CA GLU A 80 -1.98 -9.05 2.11
C GLU A 80 -2.20 -9.65 0.73
N VAL A 81 -1.66 -8.99 -0.29
CA VAL A 81 -1.72 -9.45 -1.69
C VAL A 81 -0.29 -9.79 -2.13
N SER A 82 -0.14 -10.94 -2.78
CA SER A 82 1.12 -11.28 -3.44
C SER A 82 1.18 -10.56 -4.77
N LEU A 83 2.22 -9.75 -4.96
CA LEU A 83 2.41 -9.00 -6.20
C LEU A 83 2.80 -9.89 -7.36
N SER A 84 3.58 -10.95 -7.11
CA SER A 84 3.98 -11.86 -8.17
C SER A 84 2.83 -12.74 -8.65
N ARG A 85 1.93 -13.13 -7.74
CA ARG A 85 0.81 -14.02 -8.08
C ARG A 85 -0.50 -13.29 -8.30
N LEU A 86 -0.60 -12.03 -7.87
CA LEU A 86 -1.83 -11.23 -7.92
C LEU A 86 -2.99 -11.97 -7.24
N GLN A 87 -2.72 -12.43 -6.04
CA GLN A 87 -3.67 -13.17 -5.22
C GLN A 87 -3.65 -12.66 -3.79
N VAL A 88 -4.80 -12.69 -3.14
CA VAL A 88 -4.87 -12.46 -1.70
C VAL A 88 -4.16 -13.62 -1.00
N VAL A 89 -3.18 -13.31 -0.17
CA VAL A 89 -2.45 -14.30 0.62
C VAL A 89 -3.16 -14.53 1.95
N GLN A 90 -3.58 -13.44 2.58
CA GLN A 90 -4.34 -13.52 3.83
C GLN A 90 -5.09 -12.20 4.03
N SER A 91 -6.12 -12.27 4.85
CA SER A 91 -6.85 -11.10 5.33
C SER A 91 -7.25 -11.39 6.77
N ARG A 92 -6.87 -10.52 7.69
CA ARG A 92 -7.03 -10.75 9.12
C ARG A 92 -7.59 -9.53 9.81
N GLY A 93 -8.58 -9.75 10.65
CA GLY A 93 -9.11 -8.72 11.52
C GLY A 93 -8.34 -8.60 12.82
N ALA A 94 -8.93 -7.94 13.79
CA ALA A 94 -8.32 -7.74 15.09
C ALA A 94 -7.90 -9.08 15.70
N CYS A 95 -6.71 -9.09 16.29
CA CYS A 95 -6.14 -10.28 16.91
C CYS A 95 -6.01 -11.47 15.96
N ASN A 96 -5.80 -11.18 14.67
CA ASN A 96 -5.61 -12.16 13.60
C ASN A 96 -6.84 -13.06 13.36
N ARG A 97 -8.03 -12.56 13.64
CA ARG A 97 -9.26 -13.31 13.45
C ARG A 97 -9.98 -12.88 12.17
N ASN A 98 -10.67 -13.81 11.54
CA ASN A 98 -11.57 -13.46 10.43
C ASN A 98 -12.81 -12.77 10.99
N THR A 99 -13.26 -11.72 10.32
CA THR A 99 -14.49 -11.03 10.68
C THR A 99 -15.66 -11.60 9.88
N GLU A 100 -16.86 -11.15 10.19
CA GLU A 100 -18.05 -11.52 9.42
C GLU A 100 -17.97 -10.99 7.98
N TYR A 101 -17.11 -10.01 7.73
CA TYR A 101 -16.94 -9.42 6.40
C TYR A 101 -15.82 -10.07 5.60
N HIS A 102 -15.16 -11.10 6.15
CA HIS A 102 -13.96 -11.68 5.56
C HIS A 102 -14.13 -12.08 4.09
N ASP A 103 -15.13 -12.91 3.80
CA ASP A 103 -15.34 -13.39 2.44
C ASP A 103 -15.66 -12.25 1.48
N ARG A 104 -16.41 -11.27 1.96
CA ARG A 104 -16.78 -10.10 1.17
C ARG A 104 -15.57 -9.22 0.87
N ILE A 105 -14.68 -9.06 1.85
CA ILE A 105 -13.44 -8.30 1.66
C ILE A 105 -12.54 -9.00 0.64
N VAL A 106 -12.34 -10.31 0.79
CA VAL A 106 -11.50 -11.07 -0.14
C VAL A 106 -12.05 -10.97 -1.56
N ARG A 107 -13.36 -11.10 -1.71
CA ARG A 107 -14.01 -10.98 -3.03
C ARG A 107 -13.82 -9.59 -3.61
N LEU A 108 -13.99 -8.56 -2.80
CA LEU A 108 -13.85 -7.17 -3.25
C LEU A 108 -12.42 -6.92 -3.74
N VAL A 109 -11.41 -7.39 -3.02
CA VAL A 109 -10.02 -7.25 -3.44
C VAL A 109 -9.78 -8.01 -4.75
N ASN A 110 -10.25 -9.24 -4.85
CA ASN A 110 -10.08 -10.03 -6.06
C ASN A 110 -10.76 -9.38 -7.27
N ASP A 111 -11.94 -8.81 -7.08
CA ASP A 111 -12.67 -8.14 -8.14
C ASP A 111 -11.96 -6.88 -8.65
N ASN A 112 -11.08 -6.32 -7.84
CA ASN A 112 -10.33 -5.11 -8.17
C ASN A 112 -8.84 -5.37 -8.40
N MET A 113 -8.43 -6.63 -8.53
CA MET A 113 -7.03 -6.99 -8.71
C MET A 113 -6.46 -6.40 -10.01
N SER A 114 -7.31 -6.06 -10.97
CA SER A 114 -6.86 -5.40 -12.19
C SER A 114 -6.19 -4.06 -11.93
N LEU A 115 -6.58 -3.37 -10.85
CA LEU A 115 -5.93 -2.11 -10.48
C LEU A 115 -4.48 -2.35 -10.03
N VAL A 116 -4.25 -3.42 -9.28
CA VAL A 116 -2.91 -3.79 -8.85
C VAL A 116 -2.08 -4.24 -10.04
N ARG A 117 -2.66 -5.05 -10.93
CA ARG A 117 -1.98 -5.52 -12.14
C ARG A 117 -1.56 -4.32 -13.00
N ALA A 118 -2.46 -3.38 -13.22
CA ALA A 118 -2.15 -2.20 -14.02
C ALA A 118 -1.03 -1.38 -13.40
N ALA A 119 -1.06 -1.20 -12.08
CA ALA A 119 -0.02 -0.46 -11.37
C ALA A 119 1.33 -1.17 -11.44
N ARG A 120 1.33 -2.52 -11.39
CA ARG A 120 2.56 -3.31 -11.45
C ARG A 120 3.33 -3.05 -12.75
N HIS A 121 2.64 -2.75 -13.83
CA HIS A 121 3.26 -2.50 -15.12
C HIS A 121 3.64 -1.06 -15.35
N LYS A 122 3.34 -0.15 -14.41
CA LYS A 122 3.76 1.24 -14.54
C LYS A 122 5.25 1.36 -14.30
N ARG A 123 5.87 2.35 -14.95
CA ARG A 123 7.24 2.70 -14.65
C ARG A 123 7.29 3.35 -13.26
N ASP A 124 8.38 3.12 -12.54
CA ASP A 124 8.64 3.88 -11.34
C ASP A 124 8.75 5.35 -11.70
N LYS A 125 8.19 6.21 -10.83
CA LYS A 125 8.25 7.64 -11.08
C LYS A 125 9.69 8.12 -10.98
N ALA A 126 10.14 8.85 -12.04
CA ALA A 126 11.43 9.49 -11.99
C ALA A 126 11.41 10.61 -10.96
N PRO A 127 12.56 10.92 -10.34
CA PRO A 127 12.64 12.07 -9.45
C PRO A 127 12.22 13.35 -10.19
N ARG A 128 11.47 14.21 -9.54
CA ARG A 128 10.99 15.44 -10.16
C ARG A 128 12.12 16.35 -10.64
N ILE A 129 13.23 16.33 -9.95
CA ILE A 129 14.37 17.13 -10.34
C ILE A 129 14.82 16.84 -11.75
N ALA A 130 14.77 15.58 -12.15
CA ALA A 130 15.21 15.17 -13.48
C ALA A 130 14.40 15.79 -14.59
N THR A 131 13.20 16.26 -14.31
CA THR A 131 12.32 16.79 -15.34
C THR A 131 12.53 18.26 -15.64
N LEU A 132 13.37 18.93 -14.90
CA LEU A 132 13.57 20.36 -15.06
C LEU A 132 14.51 20.71 -16.19
N GLY A 133 15.29 19.82 -16.58
CA GLY A 133 16.19 20.00 -17.69
C GLY A 133 15.51 19.76 -18.95
N ARG A 134 15.04 19.81 -19.35
CA ARG A 134 14.51 19.26 -20.28
C ARG A 134 13.40 19.40 -20.73
N ALA A 135 13.10 19.76 -20.35
CA ALA A 135 12.11 19.81 -20.59
C ALA A 135 11.57 20.18 -20.82
N ALA A 136 11.89 20.65 -20.76
CA ALA A 136 11.60 20.87 -21.02
C ALA A 136 11.58 20.54 -21.73
N SER A 137 11.93 20.60 -21.98
CA SER A 137 12.16 20.08 -22.53
C SER A 137 11.70 19.46 -22.92
N ASP A 138 11.68 19.53 -23.11
CA ASP A 138 11.45 18.74 -23.31
C ASP A 138 10.64 18.61 -23.20
N ARG A 139 10.56 19.16 -23.22
CA ARG A 139 10.12 19.10 -23.04
C ARG A 139 9.77 18.88 -23.10
N LEU A 140 9.89 19.24 -23.19
CA LEU A 140 10.05 18.89 -23.19
C LEU A 140 9.84 18.20 -23.49
N LYS A 141 9.97 18.26 -23.68
CA LYS A 141 10.02 17.54 -23.91
C LYS A 141 9.58 16.81 -23.67
N VAL A 142 9.53 17.13 -23.50
CA VAL A 142 9.37 16.40 -23.11
C VAL A 142 8.77 15.97 -22.77
N SER A 143 8.61 15.88 -22.61
CA SER A 143 8.09 15.51 -22.21
C SER A 143 7.88 15.05 -21.86
N ALA A 144 8.16 15.28 -21.89
CA ALA A 144 8.16 14.99 -21.54
C ALA A 144 8.01 14.67 -21.47
#